data_1adb911b1bdc3a73206d2bc6bf803780
#
_entry.id   1adb911b1bdc3a73206d2bc6bf803780
#
_cell.length_a   1.000
_cell.length_b   1.000
_cell.length_c   1.000
_cell.angle_alpha   90.00
_cell.angle_beta   90.00
_cell.angle_gamma   90.00
#
_symmetry.space_group_name_H-M   'P 1'
#
loop_
_entity.id
_entity.type
_entity.pdbx_description
1 polymer ?
#
loop_
_entity_poly.entity_id
_entity_poly.type
_entity_poly.pdbx_seq_one_letter_code
_entity_poly.pdbx_strand_id
1 'polypeptide(L)'
;VADGGVIVADIVHTFSEAFHEYTVRAYAEMRGNVWIGWLEFQPKRGGRTLKTGEETSQPSKDDVAYWASGVEKVYLEGALERAK
;
A
#
# COMPACT_ATOMS: atom_id res chain seq x y z
N VAL A 1 11.14 -10.65 11.96
CA VAL A 1 10.47 -9.39 12.22
C VAL A 1 9.01 -9.51 11.87
N ALA A 2 8.17 -9.17 12.82
CA ALA A 2 6.74 -9.32 12.63
C ALA A 2 6.25 -8.55 11.41
N ASP A 3 6.83 -7.41 11.15
CA ASP A 3 6.38 -6.54 10.08
C ASP A 3 7.35 -6.55 8.92
N GLY A 4 7.86 -7.70 8.59
CA GLY A 4 8.94 -7.85 7.65
C GLY A 4 8.77 -7.28 6.26
N GLY A 5 7.73 -6.52 6.03
CA GLY A 5 7.54 -5.92 4.72
C GLY A 5 8.58 -4.89 4.40
N VAL A 6 8.91 -4.77 3.11
CA VAL A 6 9.79 -3.73 2.63
C VAL A 6 9.01 -2.79 1.74
N ILE A 7 9.36 -1.52 1.77
CA ILE A 7 8.76 -0.54 0.90
C ILE A 7 9.23 -0.80 -0.52
N VAL A 8 8.30 -0.99 -1.45
CA VAL A 8 8.66 -1.24 -2.85
C VAL A 8 8.27 -0.08 -3.75
N ALA A 9 7.39 0.80 -3.29
CA ALA A 9 7.02 1.97 -4.10
C ALA A 9 6.36 3.00 -3.22
N ASP A 10 6.66 4.27 -3.49
CA ASP A 10 5.88 5.39 -2.97
C ASP A 10 4.84 5.73 -4.01
N ILE A 11 3.59 5.81 -3.59
CA ILE A 11 2.54 6.25 -4.48
C ILE A 11 2.61 7.76 -4.48
N VAL A 12 3.01 8.33 -5.61
CA VAL A 12 3.39 9.72 -5.70
C VAL A 12 2.24 10.67 -5.40
N HIS A 13 1.03 10.26 -5.66
CA HIS A 13 -0.11 11.14 -5.54
C HIS A 13 -0.52 11.33 -4.09
N THR A 14 -0.71 12.57 -3.70
CA THR A 14 -1.35 12.87 -2.44
C THR A 14 -2.80 12.46 -2.54
N PHE A 15 -3.22 11.64 -1.62
CA PHE A 15 -4.58 11.15 -1.61
C PHE A 15 -5.36 11.87 -0.52
N SER A 16 -6.49 12.43 -0.90
CA SER A 16 -7.29 13.23 0.00
C SER A 16 -8.67 12.61 0.15
N GLU A 17 -9.11 12.43 1.38
CA GLU A 17 -10.46 11.97 1.66
C GLU A 17 -10.97 12.78 2.84
N ALA A 18 -12.16 13.35 2.68
CA ALA A 18 -12.72 14.28 3.65
C ALA A 18 -11.71 15.41 3.86
N PHE A 19 -11.24 15.61 5.05
CA PHE A 19 -10.24 16.64 5.31
C PHE A 19 -8.87 16.05 5.61
N HIS A 20 -8.67 14.79 5.26
CA HIS A 20 -7.43 14.10 5.57
C HIS A 20 -6.65 13.86 4.31
N GLU A 21 -5.35 14.11 4.38
CA GLU A 21 -4.42 13.77 3.34
C GLU A 21 -3.55 12.62 3.81
N TYR A 22 -3.24 11.74 2.89
CA TYR A 22 -2.47 10.55 3.21
C TYR A 22 -1.27 10.45 2.30
N THR A 23 -0.15 9.99 2.85
CA THR A 23 0.95 9.47 2.06
C THR A 23 0.71 7.98 1.90
N VAL A 24 0.80 7.49 0.68
CA VAL A 24 0.50 6.10 0.38
C VAL A 24 1.76 5.40 -0.06
N ARG A 25 2.03 4.23 0.50
CA ARG A 25 3.18 3.42 0.13
C ARG A 25 2.77 1.99 -0.08
N ALA A 26 3.44 1.34 -1.03
CA ALA A 26 3.25 -0.08 -1.28
C ALA A 26 4.36 -0.85 -0.59
N TYR A 27 4.00 -1.92 0.06
CA TYR A 27 4.92 -2.81 0.75
C TYR A 27 4.83 -4.19 0.16
N ALA A 28 5.89 -4.97 0.32
CA ALA A 28 5.91 -6.36 -0.13
C ALA A 28 6.64 -7.22 0.90
N GLU A 29 6.19 -8.46 0.98
CA GLU A 29 6.78 -9.44 1.89
C GLU A 29 6.72 -10.79 1.22
N MET A 30 7.81 -11.56 1.32
CA MET A 30 7.81 -12.91 0.78
C MET A 30 7.08 -13.85 1.72
N ARG A 31 6.18 -14.65 1.16
CA ARG A 31 5.50 -15.72 1.89
C ARG A 31 5.53 -16.97 1.03
N GLY A 32 6.21 -17.99 1.54
CA GLY A 32 6.44 -19.14 0.72
C GLY A 32 7.25 -18.78 -0.50
N ASN A 33 6.71 -19.03 -1.69
CA ASN A 33 7.42 -18.71 -2.93
C ASN A 33 6.75 -17.58 -3.72
N VAL A 34 5.92 -16.77 -3.05
CA VAL A 34 5.30 -15.61 -3.69
C VAL A 34 5.56 -14.37 -2.85
N TRP A 35 5.40 -13.21 -3.48
CA TRP A 35 5.50 -11.93 -2.80
C TRP A 35 4.10 -11.35 -2.67
N ILE A 36 3.73 -11.04 -1.43
CA ILE A 36 2.44 -10.44 -1.11
C ILE A 36 2.65 -8.95 -1.03
N GLY A 37 1.76 -8.19 -1.65
CA GLY A 37 1.82 -6.73 -1.60
C GLY A 37 0.61 -6.15 -0.91
N TRP A 38 0.81 -5.03 -0.23
CA TRP A 38 -0.28 -4.30 0.41
C TRP A 38 0.03 -2.81 0.40
N LEU A 39 -0.96 -2.01 0.80
CA LEU A 39 -0.83 -0.56 0.83
C LEU A 39 -0.95 -0.05 2.25
N GLU A 40 -0.19 0.99 2.57
CA GLU A 40 -0.30 1.68 3.84
C GLU A 40 -0.57 3.15 3.60
N PHE A 41 -1.52 3.67 4.34
CA PHE A 41 -1.95 5.07 4.27
C PHE A 41 -1.52 5.76 5.54
N GLN A 42 -0.59 6.71 5.42
CA GLN A 42 -0.07 7.46 6.55
C GLN A 42 -0.70 8.83 6.56
N PRO A 43 -1.53 9.17 7.56
CA PRO A 43 -2.12 10.51 7.60
C PRO A 43 -1.03 11.56 7.75
N LYS A 44 -1.10 12.62 6.93
CA LYS A 44 -0.07 13.67 7.00
C LYS A 44 -0.16 14.48 8.28
N ARG A 45 -1.34 14.53 8.87
CA ARG A 45 -1.53 15.28 10.12
C ARG A 45 -1.23 14.46 11.35
N GLY A 46 -0.65 13.29 11.17
CA GLY A 46 -0.39 12.38 12.26
C GLY A 46 -1.58 11.47 12.50
N GLY A 47 -1.41 10.54 13.42
CA GLY A 47 -2.43 9.56 13.70
C GLY A 47 -1.99 8.19 13.22
N ARG A 48 -2.92 7.24 13.31
CA ARG A 48 -2.61 5.85 13.05
C ARG A 48 -2.48 5.58 11.55
N THR A 49 -1.44 4.85 11.18
CA THR A 49 -1.30 4.34 9.83
C THR A 49 -2.37 3.30 9.56
N LEU A 50 -3.03 3.41 8.41
CA LEU A 50 -4.03 2.45 7.99
C LEU A 50 -3.39 1.50 6.99
N LYS A 51 -3.66 0.21 7.13
CA LYS A 51 -2.98 -0.81 6.37
C LYS A 51 -4.02 -1.75 5.77
N THR A 52 -3.92 -1.99 4.46
CA THR A 52 -4.81 -2.97 3.83
C THR A 52 -4.32 -4.38 4.15
N GLY A 53 -5.16 -5.35 3.90
CA GLY A 53 -4.73 -6.72 3.84
C GLY A 53 -3.98 -6.97 2.55
N GLU A 54 -3.90 -8.23 2.15
CA GLU A 54 -3.24 -8.60 0.91
C GLU A 54 -3.98 -8.00 -0.28
N GLU A 55 -3.27 -7.21 -1.09
CA GLU A 55 -3.85 -6.59 -2.26
C GLU A 55 -3.39 -7.24 -3.56
N THR A 56 -2.21 -7.84 -3.54
CA THR A 56 -1.69 -8.52 -4.72
C THR A 56 -0.76 -9.64 -4.30
N SER A 57 -0.60 -10.63 -5.17
CA SER A 57 0.33 -11.72 -4.97
C SER A 57 1.09 -11.88 -6.28
N GLN A 58 2.41 -11.77 -6.22
CA GLN A 58 3.25 -11.71 -7.41
C GLN A 58 4.44 -12.66 -7.27
N PRO A 59 5.04 -13.07 -8.38
CA PRO A 59 6.21 -13.96 -8.31
C PRO A 59 7.44 -13.29 -7.74
N SER A 60 7.55 -11.97 -7.81
CA SER A 60 8.75 -11.29 -7.35
C SER A 60 8.40 -9.96 -6.71
N LYS A 61 9.37 -9.43 -5.96
CA LYS A 61 9.23 -8.12 -5.35
C LYS A 61 9.08 -7.03 -6.41
N ASP A 62 9.84 -7.14 -7.51
CA ASP A 62 9.77 -6.17 -8.58
C ASP A 62 8.39 -6.16 -9.23
N ASP A 63 7.74 -7.31 -9.30
CA ASP A 63 6.39 -7.37 -9.85
C ASP A 63 5.40 -6.67 -8.94
N VAL A 64 5.60 -6.71 -7.62
CA VAL A 64 4.75 -5.94 -6.71
C VAL A 64 4.95 -4.45 -6.95
N ALA A 65 6.20 -4.02 -7.14
CA ALA A 65 6.48 -2.62 -7.42
C ALA A 65 5.83 -2.18 -8.73
N TYR A 66 5.87 -3.05 -9.74
CA TYR A 66 5.23 -2.75 -11.02
C TYR A 66 3.71 -2.62 -10.85
N TRP A 67 3.11 -3.56 -10.11
CA TRP A 67 1.68 -3.47 -9.80
C TRP A 67 1.36 -2.14 -9.15
N ALA A 68 2.16 -1.74 -8.17
CA ALA A 68 1.93 -0.50 -7.43
C ALA A 68 2.00 0.72 -8.33
N SER A 69 2.87 0.67 -9.36
CA SER A 69 3.04 1.80 -10.26
C SER A 69 1.80 2.06 -11.12
N GLY A 70 0.92 1.07 -11.25
CA GLY A 70 -0.31 1.21 -12.01
C GLY A 70 -1.55 1.48 -11.19
N VAL A 71 -1.41 1.65 -9.89
CA VAL A 71 -2.56 1.87 -9.02
C VAL A 71 -3.11 3.28 -9.24
N GLU A 72 -4.42 3.37 -9.44
CA GLU A 72 -5.08 4.63 -9.73
C GLU A 72 -5.89 5.11 -8.55
N LYS A 73 -6.34 6.37 -8.63
CA LYS A 73 -7.03 7.01 -7.52
C LYS A 73 -8.27 6.23 -7.08
N VAL A 74 -9.05 5.74 -8.05
CA VAL A 74 -10.27 5.03 -7.69
C VAL A 74 -9.96 3.74 -6.93
N TYR A 75 -8.86 3.08 -7.30
CA TYR A 75 -8.41 1.91 -6.56
C TYR A 75 -8.02 2.30 -5.13
N LEU A 76 -7.29 3.41 -5.00
CA LEU A 76 -6.86 3.87 -3.68
C LEU A 76 -8.04 4.21 -2.78
N GLU A 77 -9.10 4.76 -3.34
CA GLU A 77 -10.30 5.05 -2.55
C GLU A 77 -10.89 3.78 -1.96
N GLY A 78 -10.99 2.73 -2.78
CA GLY A 78 -11.50 1.46 -2.29
C GLY A 78 -10.56 0.83 -1.28
N ALA A 79 -9.25 0.93 -1.52
CA ALA A 79 -8.27 0.36 -0.60
C ALA A 79 -8.34 1.06 0.75
N LEU A 80 -8.49 2.37 0.76
CA LEU A 80 -8.58 3.12 2.01
C LEU A 80 -9.81 2.68 2.82
N GLU A 81 -10.93 2.47 2.15
CA GLU A 81 -12.12 1.97 2.84
C GLU A 81 -11.87 0.62 3.47
N ARG A 82 -11.17 -0.26 2.77
CA ARG A 82 -10.87 -1.58 3.31
C ARG A 82 -9.89 -1.51 4.49
N ALA A 83 -9.06 -0.48 4.52
CA ALA A 83 -8.04 -0.34 5.57
C ALA A 83 -8.60 0.23 6.86
N LYS A 84 -9.76 0.82 6.81
CA LYS A 84 -10.37 1.45 7.99
C LYS A 84 -10.97 0.44 8.97
#